data_e2825ce3bd98e1f63ec375d8be6c1567
#
_entry.id   e2825ce3bd98e1f63ec375d8be6c1567
#
_cell.length_a   1.000
_cell.length_b   1.000
_cell.length_c   1.000
_cell.angle_alpha   90.00
_cell.angle_beta   90.00
_cell.angle_gamma   90.00
#
_symmetry.space_group_name_H-M   'P 1'
#
loop_
_entity.id
_entity.type
_entity.pdbx_description
1 polymer ?
#
loop_
_entity_poly.entity_id
_entity_poly.type
_entity_poly.pdbx_seq_one_letter_code
_entity_poly.pdbx_strand_id
1 'polypeptide(L)'
;MITEPIRRLIENVAYVFIATTDSSGQPHLAIGKQVTISGDSLLIFENWFCPATLQNIASNSHVAVVAVMPDTGKGYQMLGSIIRSAETAFLDGFDPAVNVSEPPQVLTRFTVKVDKILEFTSGIHSDLPIVE
;
A
#
# COMPACT_ATOMS: atom_id res chain seq x y z
N MET A 1 -6.38 -15.65 5.64
CA MET A 1 -6.31 -14.30 6.23
C MET A 1 -7.11 -13.30 5.39
N ILE A 2 -6.81 -13.13 4.10
CA ILE A 2 -7.64 -12.32 3.23
C ILE A 2 -8.81 -13.19 2.76
N THR A 3 -9.97 -12.97 3.37
CA THR A 3 -11.18 -13.74 3.06
C THR A 3 -11.81 -13.26 1.75
N GLU A 4 -12.77 -14.00 1.23
CA GLU A 4 -13.45 -13.65 0.00
C GLU A 4 -14.15 -12.26 0.06
N PRO A 5 -14.83 -11.89 1.14
CA PRO A 5 -15.40 -10.55 1.24
C PRO A 5 -14.36 -9.43 1.19
N ILE A 6 -13.20 -9.63 1.82
CA ILE A 6 -12.11 -8.65 1.82
C ILE A 6 -11.49 -8.56 0.42
N ARG A 7 -11.29 -9.70 -0.23
CA ARG A 7 -10.81 -9.76 -1.62
C ARG A 7 -11.73 -9.00 -2.56
N ARG A 8 -13.03 -9.21 -2.46
CA ARG A 8 -14.02 -8.51 -3.29
C ARG A 8 -13.96 -7.00 -3.05
N LEU A 9 -13.83 -6.57 -1.81
CA LEU A 9 -13.71 -5.15 -1.51
C LEU A 9 -12.48 -4.54 -2.18
N ILE A 10 -11.32 -5.16 -2.01
CA ILE A 10 -10.08 -4.67 -2.60
C ILE A 10 -10.17 -4.61 -4.12
N GLU A 11 -10.76 -5.61 -4.73
CA GLU A 11 -10.90 -5.68 -6.19
C GLU A 11 -11.92 -4.70 -6.76
N ASN A 12 -12.87 -4.23 -5.96
CA ASN A 12 -13.96 -3.38 -6.42
C ASN A 12 -13.81 -1.90 -6.07
N VAL A 13 -12.94 -1.54 -5.11
CA VAL A 13 -12.70 -0.13 -4.84
C VAL A 13 -11.75 0.45 -5.87
N ALA A 14 -11.94 1.74 -6.18
CA ALA A 14 -11.10 2.43 -7.16
C ALA A 14 -9.68 2.65 -6.64
N TYR A 15 -9.53 2.81 -5.32
CA TYR A 15 -8.27 3.15 -4.68
C TYR A 15 -8.14 2.43 -3.36
N VAL A 16 -6.89 2.14 -2.99
CA VAL A 16 -6.52 1.77 -1.63
C VAL A 16 -5.56 2.83 -1.09
N PHE A 17 -5.51 2.96 0.22
CA PHE A 17 -4.59 3.89 0.88
C PHE A 17 -3.47 3.08 1.52
N ILE A 18 -2.27 3.62 1.45
CA ILE A 18 -1.14 3.03 2.16
C ILE A 18 -0.51 4.08 3.06
N ALA A 19 -0.33 3.72 4.32
CA ALA A 19 0.37 4.52 5.32
C ALA A 19 1.75 3.95 5.54
N THR A 20 2.74 4.81 5.49
CA THR A 20 4.13 4.48 5.74
C THR A 20 4.71 5.50 6.73
N THR A 21 5.86 5.20 7.29
CA THR A 21 6.50 6.06 8.30
C THR A 21 7.97 6.22 7.96
N ASP A 22 8.46 7.45 8.10
CA ASP A 22 9.90 7.70 7.91
C ASP A 22 10.71 7.29 9.15
N SER A 23 12.02 7.49 9.09
CA SER A 23 12.92 7.10 10.17
C SER A 23 12.72 7.92 11.46
N SER A 24 12.07 9.08 11.37
CA SER A 24 11.77 9.92 12.54
C SER A 24 10.37 9.70 13.09
N GLY A 25 9.59 8.80 12.48
CA GLY A 25 8.22 8.51 12.92
C GLY A 25 7.15 9.36 12.25
N GLN A 26 7.49 10.17 11.25
CA GLN A 26 6.50 10.97 10.53
C GLN A 26 5.69 10.06 9.61
N PRO A 27 4.36 9.98 9.80
CA PRO A 27 3.52 9.17 8.91
C PRO A 27 3.24 9.88 7.58
N HIS A 28 3.03 9.08 6.55
CA HIS A 28 2.70 9.56 5.21
C HIS A 28 1.62 8.65 4.61
N LEU A 29 0.62 9.25 3.98
CA LEU A 29 -0.44 8.54 3.28
C LEU A 29 -0.30 8.73 1.78
N ALA A 30 -0.54 7.66 1.04
CA ALA A 30 -0.59 7.70 -0.41
C ALA A 30 -1.75 6.84 -0.92
N ILE A 31 -2.13 7.07 -2.16
CA ILE A 31 -3.20 6.33 -2.83
C ILE A 31 -2.58 5.38 -3.84
N GLY A 32 -3.02 4.13 -3.80
CA GLY A 32 -2.64 3.12 -4.79
C GLY A 32 -3.81 2.68 -5.63
N LYS A 33 -3.52 2.36 -6.88
CA LYS A 33 -4.45 1.70 -7.80
C LYS A 33 -3.94 0.30 -8.07
N GLN A 34 -4.80 -0.57 -8.54
CA GLN A 34 -4.41 -1.87 -9.11
C GLN A 34 -3.56 -2.72 -8.16
N VAL A 35 -4.12 -2.97 -6.99
CA VAL A 35 -3.50 -3.89 -6.04
C VAL A 35 -3.88 -5.31 -6.44
N THR A 36 -2.90 -6.19 -6.56
CA THR A 36 -3.11 -7.60 -6.84
C THR A 36 -2.97 -8.40 -5.55
N ILE A 37 -3.90 -9.31 -5.31
CA ILE A 37 -3.84 -10.21 -4.16
C ILE A 37 -3.24 -11.53 -4.61
N SER A 38 -2.20 -11.98 -3.93
CA SER A 38 -1.56 -13.27 -4.17
C SER A 38 -1.74 -14.16 -2.95
N GLY A 39 -2.34 -15.33 -3.14
CA GLY A 39 -2.67 -16.21 -2.03
C GLY A 39 -3.68 -15.56 -1.08
N ASP A 40 -3.47 -15.72 0.21
CA ASP A 40 -4.37 -15.18 1.25
C ASP A 40 -3.71 -14.10 2.12
N SER A 41 -2.48 -13.71 1.83
CA SER A 41 -1.75 -12.78 2.72
C SER A 41 -0.87 -11.76 1.99
N LEU A 42 -0.77 -11.80 0.67
CA LEU A 42 0.12 -10.90 -0.07
C LEU A 42 -0.66 -9.88 -0.89
N LEU A 43 -0.24 -8.64 -0.79
CA LEU A 43 -0.72 -7.53 -1.62
C LEU A 43 0.43 -7.04 -2.48
N ILE A 44 0.24 -7.00 -3.79
CA ILE A 44 1.25 -6.57 -4.74
C ILE A 44 0.83 -5.24 -5.33
N PHE A 45 1.66 -4.22 -5.13
CA PHE A 45 1.47 -2.90 -5.69
C PHE A 45 2.37 -2.75 -6.90
N GLU A 46 1.75 -2.51 -8.05
CA GLU A 46 2.46 -2.34 -9.32
C GLU A 46 2.61 -0.87 -9.67
N ASN A 47 3.64 -0.56 -10.42
CA ASN A 47 3.83 0.76 -11.02
C ASN A 47 3.78 1.91 -10.01
N TRP A 48 4.34 1.68 -8.83
CA TRP A 48 4.36 2.69 -7.77
C TRP A 48 5.48 3.68 -8.01
N PHE A 49 5.18 4.97 -7.90
CA PHE A 49 6.17 6.03 -8.16
C PHE A 49 6.18 7.14 -7.12
N CYS A 50 5.39 7.05 -6.05
CA CYS A 50 5.40 8.07 -5.00
C CYS A 50 6.72 8.02 -4.22
N PRO A 51 7.59 9.05 -4.33
CA PRO A 51 8.93 8.99 -3.74
C PRO A 51 8.92 8.87 -2.22
N ALA A 52 7.99 9.56 -1.54
CA ALA A 52 7.93 9.52 -0.08
C ALA A 52 7.63 8.11 0.43
N THR A 53 6.69 7.40 -0.22
CA THR A 53 6.40 6.01 0.12
C THR A 53 7.63 5.13 -0.05
N LEU A 54 8.31 5.26 -1.20
CA LEU A 54 9.47 4.43 -1.52
C LEU A 54 10.65 4.66 -0.56
N GLN A 55 10.87 5.92 -0.17
CA GLN A 55 11.89 6.24 0.84
C GLN A 55 11.53 5.65 2.19
N ASN A 56 10.27 5.75 2.58
CA ASN A 56 9.81 5.25 3.87
C ASN A 56 9.95 3.74 3.98
N ILE A 57 9.51 2.98 2.97
CA ILE A 57 9.59 1.52 3.01
C ILE A 57 11.04 1.00 2.95
N ALA A 58 11.96 1.79 2.45
CA ALA A 58 13.37 1.43 2.47
C ALA A 58 13.96 1.49 3.89
N SER A 59 13.44 2.35 4.76
CA SER A 59 13.94 2.50 6.14
C SER A 59 13.03 1.84 7.17
N ASN A 60 11.74 1.68 6.88
CA ASN A 60 10.77 1.05 7.79
C ASN A 60 9.80 0.22 6.96
N SER A 61 9.87 -1.09 7.14
CA SER A 61 9.07 -2.02 6.34
C SER A 61 7.60 -2.12 6.78
N HIS A 62 7.23 -1.60 7.94
CA HIS A 62 5.86 -1.71 8.45
C HIS A 62 4.94 -0.73 7.73
N VAL A 63 3.80 -1.23 7.28
CA VAL A 63 2.81 -0.44 6.55
C VAL A 63 1.40 -0.78 6.99
N ALA A 64 0.48 0.14 6.75
CA ALA A 64 -0.96 -0.10 6.87
C ALA A 64 -1.61 0.17 5.52
N VAL A 65 -2.46 -0.75 5.08
CA VAL A 65 -3.22 -0.62 3.83
C VAL A 65 -4.70 -0.61 4.16
N VAL A 66 -5.44 0.36 3.62
CA VAL A 66 -6.88 0.50 3.85
C VAL A 66 -7.63 0.40 2.54
N ALA A 67 -8.65 -0.47 2.53
CA ALA A 67 -9.67 -0.50 1.51
C ALA A 67 -11.02 -0.19 2.16
N VAL A 68 -11.71 0.81 1.66
CA VAL A 68 -12.96 1.27 2.27
C VAL A 68 -13.97 1.63 1.18
N MET A 69 -15.24 1.30 1.43
CA MET A 69 -16.35 1.70 0.58
C MET A 69 -16.68 3.17 0.84
N PRO A 70 -16.57 4.05 -0.16
CA PRO A 70 -16.77 5.49 0.07
C PRO A 70 -18.18 5.86 0.52
N ASP A 71 -19.20 5.13 0.06
CA ASP A 71 -20.59 5.44 0.37
C ASP A 71 -21.00 5.05 1.79
N THR A 72 -20.40 4.00 2.36
CA THR A 72 -20.75 3.51 3.70
C THR A 72 -19.69 3.84 4.75
N GLY A 73 -18.47 4.13 4.32
CA GLY A 73 -17.34 4.32 5.23
C GLY A 73 -16.92 3.05 5.95
N LYS A 74 -17.26 1.89 5.40
CA LYS A 74 -16.91 0.58 5.97
C LYS A 74 -15.86 -0.10 5.12
N GLY A 75 -14.88 -0.71 5.77
CA GLY A 75 -13.83 -1.42 5.08
C GLY A 75 -12.93 -2.16 6.03
N TYR A 76 -11.69 -2.35 5.61
CA TYR A 76 -10.70 -3.12 6.36
C TYR A 76 -9.35 -2.42 6.32
N GLN A 77 -8.63 -2.51 7.42
CA GLN A 77 -7.24 -2.08 7.52
C GLN A 77 -6.36 -3.31 7.65
N MET A 78 -5.39 -3.41 6.77
CA MET A 78 -4.45 -4.52 6.75
C MET A 78 -3.10 -4.02 7.21
N LEU A 79 -2.60 -4.58 8.31
CA LEU A 79 -1.30 -4.23 8.87
C LEU A 79 -0.30 -5.30 8.43
N GLY A 80 0.83 -4.86 7.94
CA GLY A 80 1.84 -5.79 7.45
C GLY A 80 3.19 -5.15 7.24
N SER A 81 4.01 -5.82 6.45
CA SER A 81 5.35 -5.36 6.17
C SER A 81 5.73 -5.63 4.72
N ILE A 82 6.63 -4.81 4.21
CA ILE A 82 7.19 -4.97 2.88
C ILE A 82 8.18 -6.14 2.92
N ILE A 83 7.98 -7.13 2.04
CA ILE A 83 8.87 -8.28 1.93
C ILE A 83 9.68 -8.28 0.64
N ARG A 84 9.26 -7.49 -0.35
CA ARG A 84 9.95 -7.39 -1.64
C ARG A 84 9.71 -6.02 -2.24
N SER A 85 10.75 -5.47 -2.88
CA SER A 85 10.65 -4.22 -3.63
C SER A 85 11.62 -4.29 -4.79
N ALA A 86 11.17 -3.92 -5.98
CA ALA A 86 12.00 -3.94 -7.19
C ALA A 86 11.63 -2.80 -8.12
N GLU A 87 12.62 -2.06 -8.60
CA GLU A 87 12.43 -1.07 -9.65
C GLU A 87 12.16 -1.80 -10.97
N THR A 88 11.10 -1.41 -11.67
CA THR A 88 10.66 -2.09 -12.89
C THR A 88 10.86 -1.28 -14.15
N ALA A 89 10.82 0.07 -14.05
CA ALA A 89 10.99 0.93 -15.21
C ALA A 89 11.25 2.38 -14.79
N PHE A 90 11.78 3.19 -15.69
CA PHE A 90 11.78 4.64 -15.56
C PHE A 90 10.50 5.20 -16.18
N LEU A 91 10.01 6.33 -15.64
CA LEU A 91 8.90 7.02 -16.27
C LEU A 91 9.33 7.62 -17.60
N ASP A 92 8.38 7.68 -18.55
CA ASP A 92 8.61 8.23 -19.87
C ASP A 92 9.08 9.68 -19.80
N GLY A 93 10.03 10.03 -20.67
CA GLY A 93 10.57 11.37 -20.75
C GLY A 93 11.73 11.67 -19.80
N PHE A 94 12.08 10.74 -18.93
CA PHE A 94 13.27 10.91 -18.09
C PHE A 94 14.54 10.61 -18.91
N ASP A 95 15.46 11.57 -18.94
CA ASP A 95 16.77 11.41 -19.56
C ASP A 95 17.84 11.79 -18.53
N PRO A 96 18.62 10.80 -18.04
CA PRO A 96 19.65 11.06 -17.04
C PRO A 96 20.75 12.02 -17.50
N ALA A 97 20.95 12.15 -18.83
CA ALA A 97 21.96 13.04 -19.39
C ALA A 97 21.52 14.52 -19.40
N VAL A 98 20.21 14.77 -19.33
CA VAL A 98 19.63 16.11 -19.43
C VAL A 98 19.11 16.63 -18.09
N ASN A 99 18.53 15.78 -17.27
CA ASN A 99 17.93 16.13 -15.99
C ASN A 99 18.84 15.78 -14.82
N VAL A 100 19.92 16.55 -14.65
CA VAL A 100 20.87 16.31 -13.56
C VAL A 100 20.43 16.88 -12.21
N SER A 101 19.42 17.76 -12.20
CA SER A 101 18.97 18.44 -10.97
C SER A 101 17.78 17.74 -10.30
N GLU A 102 17.09 16.83 -10.96
CA GLU A 102 15.96 16.12 -10.43
C GLU A 102 16.26 14.62 -10.32
N PRO A 103 15.87 13.97 -9.19
CA PRO A 103 16.04 12.54 -9.10
C PRO A 103 15.19 11.83 -10.15
N PRO A 104 15.66 10.71 -10.71
CA PRO A 104 14.87 9.94 -11.66
C PRO A 104 13.59 9.43 -11.01
N GLN A 105 12.48 9.48 -11.74
CA GLN A 105 11.25 8.85 -11.32
C GLN A 105 11.24 7.42 -11.85
N VAL A 106 11.16 6.47 -10.94
CA VAL A 106 11.14 5.05 -11.28
C VAL A 106 9.81 4.45 -10.88
N LEU A 107 9.38 3.49 -11.68
CA LEU A 107 8.24 2.64 -11.32
C LEU A 107 8.76 1.47 -10.50
N THR A 108 8.09 1.21 -9.40
CA THR A 108 8.50 0.17 -8.46
C THR A 108 7.34 -0.78 -8.22
N ARG A 109 7.64 -2.06 -8.15
CA ARG A 109 6.73 -3.08 -7.65
C ARG A 109 7.14 -3.40 -6.22
N PHE A 110 6.19 -3.41 -5.29
CA PHE A 110 6.48 -3.90 -3.96
C PHE A 110 5.35 -4.79 -3.43
N THR A 111 5.73 -5.69 -2.54
CA THR A 111 4.83 -6.69 -1.98
C THR A 111 4.71 -6.50 -0.48
N VAL A 112 3.47 -6.41 0.00
CA VAL A 112 3.12 -6.35 1.42
C VAL A 112 2.68 -7.73 1.86
N LYS A 113 3.27 -8.24 2.93
CA LYS A 113 2.75 -9.41 3.63
C LYS A 113 1.84 -8.92 4.76
N VAL A 114 0.58 -9.29 4.70
CA VAL A 114 -0.42 -8.90 5.69
C VAL A 114 -0.30 -9.80 6.92
N ASP A 115 -0.17 -9.19 8.09
CA ASP A 115 -0.05 -9.91 9.37
C ASP A 115 -1.34 -9.86 10.18
N LYS A 116 -2.11 -8.76 10.09
CA LYS A 116 -3.35 -8.55 10.81
C LYS A 116 -4.33 -7.80 9.94
N ILE A 117 -5.61 -8.10 10.12
CA ILE A 117 -6.70 -7.36 9.46
C ILE A 117 -7.64 -6.87 10.53
N LEU A 118 -7.93 -5.56 10.50
CA LEU A 118 -8.81 -4.89 11.43
C LEU A 118 -10.00 -4.32 10.68
N GLU A 119 -11.15 -4.23 11.37
CA GLU A 119 -12.27 -3.47 10.85
C GLU A 119 -11.88 -2.00 10.70
N PHE A 120 -12.31 -1.37 9.63
CA PHE A 120 -12.06 0.05 9.40
C PHE A 120 -13.40 0.73 9.12
N THR A 121 -13.89 1.52 10.07
CA THR A 121 -15.19 2.17 9.97
C THR A 121 -15.24 3.37 10.91
N SER A 122 -16.09 4.34 10.58
CA SER A 122 -16.37 5.46 11.47
C SER A 122 -17.33 5.10 12.59
N GLY A 123 -17.98 3.94 12.52
CA GLY A 123 -18.88 3.44 13.57
C GLY A 123 -18.14 2.81 14.73
N ILE A 124 -18.92 2.31 15.69
CA ILE A 124 -18.37 1.61 16.85
C ILE A 124 -17.74 0.29 16.39
N HIS A 125 -16.50 0.08 16.73
CA HIS A 125 -15.77 -1.15 16.41
C HIS A 125 -14.64 -1.36 17.42
N SER A 126 -14.09 -2.56 17.45
CA SER A 126 -12.86 -2.85 18.17
C SER A 126 -11.71 -2.88 17.18
N ASP A 127 -10.52 -2.51 17.62
CA ASP A 127 -9.32 -2.67 16.79
C ASP A 127 -8.61 -3.99 17.08
N LEU A 128 -9.39 -5.01 17.42
CA LEU A 128 -8.89 -6.37 17.57
C LEU A 128 -8.78 -7.03 16.18
N PRO A 129 -7.77 -7.87 15.98
CA PRO A 129 -7.64 -8.59 14.71
C PRO A 129 -8.87 -9.45 14.41
N ILE A 130 -9.29 -9.44 13.15
CA ILE A 130 -10.37 -10.31 12.69
C ILE A 130 -9.86 -11.76 12.72
N VAL A 131 -10.64 -12.61 13.35
CA VAL A 131 -10.34 -14.04 13.45
C VAL A 131 -11.26 -14.80 12.52
N GLU A 132 -10.67 -15.63 11.66
CA GLU A 132 -11.43 -16.49 10.74
C GLU A 132 -12.02 -17.71 11.43
#